data_bcfb8af975ca79b63319ab60f5dc4b20
#
_entry.id   bcfb8af975ca79b63319ab60f5dc4b20
#
_cell.length_a   1.000
_cell.length_b   1.000
_cell.length_c   1.000
_cell.angle_alpha   90.00
_cell.angle_beta   90.00
_cell.angle_gamma   90.00
#
_symmetry.space_group_name_H-M   'P 1'
#
loop_
_entity.id
_entity.type
_entity.pdbx_description
1 polymer ?
#
loop_
_entity_poly.entity_id
_entity_poly.type
_entity_poly.pdbx_seq_one_letter_code
_entity_poly.pdbx_strand_id
1 'polypeptide(L)'
;MMFHWKKLGKAFTPQEVTGRPWLKEFAQAPATLLFDDFVRVYFSCRPPADANGQYMSHSAYVDLDRADLFKVRAVARQPILKLGDLGEFDEFGTYPVSVMREGNSVRAYYAGWTRCESVPFNVAIGAAVSYDDGETFEKLGNGPVLTYTPDEPFVLSGPKVRRFNGQWQLFYIAGRKWKVVDGRAEPVYKIRMAISDDGIHWLKHNKDLIESRIEEDEAQASPDVFYANGKYHMFFCYRYSSHYRGKQNGYRIGYASSADLMNWVRDDAKAGIDVSAQGWDAEMISYPHVFELDGKTYMAYLGDQVGRHGFGLAVLEGRLG
;
A
#
# COMPACT_ATOMS: atom_id res chain seq x y z
N MET A 1 -20.18 13.74 -9.14
CA MET A 1 -20.11 14.38 -7.81
C MET A 1 -18.67 14.25 -7.36
N MET A 2 -18.08 15.29 -6.73
CA MET A 2 -16.74 15.27 -6.17
C MET A 2 -16.82 14.65 -4.77
N PHE A 3 -15.88 13.80 -4.40
CA PHE A 3 -15.76 13.36 -3.01
C PHE A 3 -15.28 14.53 -2.14
N HIS A 4 -15.62 14.50 -0.87
CA HIS A 4 -15.16 15.47 0.11
C HIS A 4 -14.64 14.72 1.34
N TRP A 5 -13.33 14.68 1.48
CA TRP A 5 -12.68 14.03 2.61
C TRP A 5 -12.29 15.06 3.66
N LYS A 6 -12.93 14.96 4.82
CA LYS A 6 -12.53 15.73 6.00
C LYS A 6 -11.34 15.05 6.66
N LYS A 7 -10.18 15.68 6.62
CA LYS A 7 -8.98 15.20 7.31
C LYS A 7 -9.19 15.25 8.82
N LEU A 8 -8.92 14.16 9.51
CA LEU A 8 -9.07 14.02 10.96
C LEU A 8 -7.76 14.22 11.71
N GLY A 9 -6.62 14.12 11.01
CA GLY A 9 -5.28 14.24 11.57
C GLY A 9 -4.50 12.93 11.53
N LYS A 10 -3.31 12.95 12.13
CA LYS A 10 -2.41 11.80 12.21
C LYS A 10 -2.87 10.84 13.30
N ALA A 11 -3.10 9.57 12.96
CA ALA A 11 -3.63 8.55 13.84
C ALA A 11 -2.56 7.68 14.50
N PHE A 12 -1.39 7.57 13.87
CA PHE A 12 -0.30 6.74 14.39
C PHE A 12 1.07 7.31 14.04
N THR A 13 1.99 7.27 14.99
CA THR A 13 3.37 7.74 14.88
C THR A 13 4.34 6.64 15.35
N PRO A 14 5.11 6.00 14.45
CA PRO A 14 5.99 4.88 14.81
C PRO A 14 7.12 5.29 15.79
N GLN A 15 7.56 6.55 15.75
CA GLN A 15 8.58 7.08 16.64
C GLN A 15 8.18 7.08 18.13
N GLU A 16 6.88 7.09 18.41
CA GLU A 16 6.33 7.06 19.77
C GLU A 16 6.30 5.64 20.37
N VAL A 17 6.53 4.61 19.54
CA VAL A 17 6.53 3.22 20.00
C VAL A 17 7.83 2.89 20.74
N THR A 18 7.70 2.51 22.01
CA THR A 18 8.82 2.12 22.85
C THR A 18 9.07 0.60 22.83
N GLY A 19 10.31 0.16 23.12
CA GLY A 19 10.64 -1.26 23.22
C GLY A 19 10.59 -2.05 21.91
N ARG A 20 10.58 -1.38 20.76
CA ARG A 20 10.54 -1.99 19.42
C ARG A 20 11.63 -1.39 18.52
N PRO A 21 12.89 -1.86 18.61
CA PRO A 21 13.99 -1.28 17.84
C PRO A 21 13.82 -1.43 16.32
N TRP A 22 13.06 -2.42 15.87
CA TRP A 22 12.75 -2.68 14.46
C TRP A 22 11.61 -1.80 13.90
N LEU A 23 10.85 -1.12 14.77
CA LEU A 23 9.71 -0.27 14.42
C LEU A 23 10.04 1.17 14.89
N LYS A 24 10.76 1.93 14.08
CA LYS A 24 11.20 3.29 14.43
C LYS A 24 10.84 4.32 13.39
N GLU A 25 10.84 3.96 12.14
CA GLU A 25 10.52 4.86 11.04
C GLU A 25 9.48 4.21 10.14
N PHE A 26 8.67 5.03 9.54
CA PHE A 26 7.61 4.69 8.60
C PHE A 26 6.44 3.90 9.23
N ALA A 27 5.25 4.20 8.76
CA ALA A 27 4.06 3.38 8.87
C ALA A 27 3.38 3.39 7.51
N GLN A 28 4.00 2.72 6.53
CA GLN A 28 3.66 2.83 5.11
C GLN A 28 2.59 1.83 4.71
N ALA A 29 1.80 2.21 3.69
CA ALA A 29 0.81 1.39 3.02
C ALA A 29 -0.21 0.77 4.00
N PRO A 30 -1.00 1.58 4.70
CA PRO A 30 -1.99 1.09 5.63
C PRO A 30 -2.98 0.15 4.95
N ALA A 31 -3.35 -0.93 5.65
CA ALA A 31 -4.38 -1.89 5.26
C ALA A 31 -5.14 -2.33 6.52
N THR A 32 -6.46 -2.37 6.48
CA THR A 32 -7.27 -2.62 7.68
C THR A 32 -7.87 -4.02 7.72
N LEU A 33 -8.03 -4.54 8.92
CA LEU A 33 -8.89 -5.66 9.26
C LEU A 33 -9.79 -5.23 10.44
N LEU A 34 -11.10 -5.41 10.28
CA LEU A 34 -12.08 -4.94 11.26
C LEU A 34 -12.40 -6.04 12.26
N PHE A 35 -12.49 -5.67 13.54
CA PHE A 35 -12.93 -6.48 14.67
C PHE A 35 -14.06 -5.79 15.42
N ASP A 36 -14.70 -6.49 16.34
CA ASP A 36 -15.88 -5.96 17.05
C ASP A 36 -15.55 -4.74 17.92
N ASP A 37 -14.34 -4.65 18.48
CA ASP A 37 -13.96 -3.63 19.44
C ASP A 37 -12.69 -2.83 19.04
N PHE A 38 -12.03 -3.18 17.93
CA PHE A 38 -10.88 -2.46 17.37
C PHE A 38 -10.79 -2.58 15.86
N VAL A 39 -9.97 -1.72 15.28
CA VAL A 39 -9.53 -1.78 13.87
C VAL A 39 -8.04 -2.07 13.86
N ARG A 40 -7.63 -3.22 13.33
CA ARG A 40 -6.23 -3.53 13.09
C ARG A 40 -5.77 -2.85 11.80
N VAL A 41 -4.76 -2.02 11.89
CA VAL A 41 -4.14 -1.36 10.74
C VAL A 41 -2.75 -1.94 10.54
N TYR A 42 -2.57 -2.71 9.48
CA TYR A 42 -1.28 -3.21 9.03
C TYR A 42 -0.51 -2.12 8.32
N PHE A 43 0.80 -2.12 8.48
CA PHE A 43 1.70 -1.18 7.81
C PHE A 43 3.11 -1.76 7.72
N SER A 44 3.96 -1.13 6.91
CA SER A 44 5.39 -1.45 6.87
C SER A 44 6.20 -0.39 7.58
N CYS A 45 7.17 -0.85 8.34
CA CYS A 45 8.06 -0.02 9.13
C CYS A 45 9.52 -0.40 8.94
N ARG A 46 10.41 0.41 9.47
CA ARG A 46 11.86 0.22 9.36
C ARG A 46 12.56 0.49 10.69
N PRO A 47 13.62 -0.27 11.01
CA PRO A 47 14.64 0.19 11.96
C PRO A 47 15.37 1.40 11.36
N PRO A 48 16.19 2.12 12.11
CA PRO A 48 17.15 3.07 11.56
C PRO A 48 17.99 2.43 10.45
N ALA A 49 18.41 3.22 9.47
CA ALA A 49 19.32 2.74 8.43
C ALA A 49 20.62 2.19 9.04
N ASP A 50 21.21 1.21 8.40
CA ASP A 50 22.51 0.67 8.78
C ASP A 50 23.67 1.68 8.51
N ALA A 51 24.90 1.29 8.85
CA ALA A 51 26.07 2.14 8.67
C ALA A 51 26.34 2.57 7.20
N ASN A 52 25.76 1.84 6.23
CA ASN A 52 25.83 2.14 4.80
C ASN A 52 24.62 2.96 4.31
N GLY A 53 23.75 3.41 5.22
CA GLY A 53 22.53 4.14 4.88
C GLY A 53 21.42 3.27 4.27
N GLN A 54 21.53 1.94 4.40
CA GLN A 54 20.58 1.01 3.83
C GLN A 54 19.54 0.58 4.88
N TYR A 55 18.30 0.44 4.44
CA TYR A 55 17.20 -0.01 5.28
C TYR A 55 16.94 -1.50 5.13
N MET A 56 16.28 -2.05 6.14
CA MET A 56 15.44 -3.25 6.06
C MET A 56 14.00 -2.83 6.30
N SER A 57 13.02 -3.60 5.84
CA SER A 57 11.62 -3.30 6.16
C SER A 57 10.92 -4.51 6.76
N HIS A 58 10.04 -4.22 7.71
CA HIS A 58 9.21 -5.21 8.40
C HIS A 58 7.75 -4.84 8.26
N SER A 59 6.89 -5.83 8.25
CA SER A 59 5.44 -5.63 8.36
C SER A 59 5.01 -5.71 9.83
N ALA A 60 4.13 -4.80 10.21
CA ALA A 60 3.61 -4.64 11.57
C ALA A 60 2.11 -4.33 11.55
N TYR A 61 1.50 -4.25 12.73
CA TYR A 61 0.17 -3.69 12.91
C TYR A 61 0.09 -2.78 14.14
N VAL A 62 -0.93 -1.93 14.13
CA VAL A 62 -1.46 -1.22 15.29
C VAL A 62 -2.96 -1.50 15.39
N ASP A 63 -3.43 -1.78 16.59
CA ASP A 63 -4.86 -1.90 16.89
C ASP A 63 -5.35 -0.55 17.44
N LEU A 64 -6.27 0.07 16.71
CA LEU A 64 -6.93 1.31 17.08
C LEU A 64 -8.30 0.98 17.69
N ASP A 65 -8.67 1.69 18.74
CA ASP A 65 -9.99 1.52 19.37
C ASP A 65 -11.09 1.83 18.35
N ARG A 66 -12.12 0.95 18.26
CA ARG A 66 -13.18 1.12 17.26
C ARG A 66 -14.02 2.36 17.46
N ALA A 67 -14.23 2.77 18.70
CA ALA A 67 -15.00 3.96 19.04
C ALA A 67 -14.18 5.26 18.90
N ASP A 68 -12.85 5.16 19.03
CA ASP A 68 -11.91 6.28 18.88
C ASP A 68 -10.65 5.83 18.14
N LEU A 69 -10.63 6.01 16.81
CA LEU A 69 -9.54 5.61 15.93
C LEU A 69 -8.21 6.35 16.19
N PHE A 70 -8.17 7.29 17.12
CA PHE A 70 -6.92 7.94 17.57
C PHE A 70 -6.35 7.35 18.84
N LYS A 71 -7.07 6.41 19.47
CA LYS A 71 -6.62 5.70 20.65
C LYS A 71 -5.98 4.37 20.27
N VAL A 72 -4.66 4.27 20.44
CA VAL A 72 -3.91 3.04 20.27
C VAL A 72 -4.21 2.08 21.42
N ARG A 73 -4.65 0.85 21.10
CA ARG A 73 -4.88 -0.24 22.06
C ARG A 73 -3.68 -1.17 22.18
N ALA A 74 -3.10 -1.52 21.02
CA ALA A 74 -1.96 -2.43 20.96
C ALA A 74 -1.11 -2.13 19.72
N VAL A 75 0.15 -2.55 19.77
CA VAL A 75 1.09 -2.53 18.63
C VAL A 75 1.78 -3.89 18.57
N ALA A 76 2.00 -4.41 17.40
CA ALA A 76 2.69 -5.68 17.16
C ALA A 76 3.95 -5.82 18.04
N ARG A 77 4.09 -6.95 18.72
CA ARG A 77 5.23 -7.22 19.62
C ARG A 77 6.50 -7.61 18.85
N GLN A 78 6.32 -8.18 17.67
CA GLN A 78 7.36 -8.62 16.73
C GLN A 78 6.85 -8.39 15.30
N PRO A 79 7.73 -8.40 14.27
CA PRO A 79 7.29 -8.41 12.88
C PRO A 79 6.27 -9.52 12.64
N ILE A 80 5.21 -9.19 11.92
CA ILE A 80 4.12 -10.16 11.62
C ILE A 80 4.51 -11.22 10.59
N LEU A 81 5.56 -10.93 9.79
CA LEU A 81 6.17 -11.83 8.83
C LEU A 81 7.68 -11.89 9.08
N LYS A 82 8.26 -13.07 9.03
CA LYS A 82 9.72 -13.24 9.02
C LYS A 82 10.27 -12.78 7.68
N LEU A 83 11.49 -12.24 7.69
CA LEU A 83 12.27 -12.02 6.47
C LEU A 83 12.65 -13.35 5.85
N GLY A 84 13.00 -13.34 4.57
CA GLY A 84 13.54 -14.49 3.87
C GLY A 84 14.92 -14.89 4.34
N ASP A 85 15.27 -16.12 4.08
CA ASP A 85 16.63 -16.62 4.27
C ASP A 85 17.57 -16.09 3.17
N LEU A 86 18.84 -16.37 3.29
CA LEU A 86 19.87 -15.91 2.35
C LEU A 86 19.53 -16.27 0.89
N GLY A 87 19.39 -15.24 0.06
CA GLY A 87 19.06 -15.36 -1.37
C GLY A 87 17.56 -15.46 -1.69
N GLU A 88 16.68 -15.46 -0.68
CA GLU A 88 15.25 -15.39 -0.93
C GLU A 88 14.81 -13.99 -1.39
N PHE A 89 13.69 -13.91 -2.10
CA PHE A 89 13.21 -12.66 -2.72
C PHE A 89 12.83 -11.57 -1.71
N ASP A 90 12.64 -11.91 -0.45
CA ASP A 90 12.23 -11.04 0.64
C ASP A 90 13.24 -10.98 1.81
N GLU A 91 14.50 -11.29 1.52
CA GLU A 91 15.61 -11.28 2.49
C GLU A 91 15.77 -9.93 3.20
N PHE A 92 15.55 -8.81 2.49
CA PHE A 92 15.75 -7.47 3.02
C PHE A 92 14.46 -6.75 3.39
N GLY A 93 13.31 -7.33 3.12
CA GLY A 93 12.09 -6.72 3.57
C GLY A 93 10.78 -7.33 3.09
N THR A 94 9.76 -7.13 3.93
CA THR A 94 8.35 -7.38 3.63
C THR A 94 7.63 -6.04 3.61
N TYR A 95 7.11 -5.60 2.42
CA TYR A 95 6.56 -4.25 2.24
C TYR A 95 5.92 -4.08 0.86
N PRO A 96 4.73 -3.51 0.73
CA PRO A 96 3.66 -3.43 1.74
C PRO A 96 2.92 -4.77 1.88
N VAL A 97 1.93 -4.83 2.80
CA VAL A 97 1.04 -5.98 2.98
C VAL A 97 -0.42 -5.59 2.70
N SER A 98 -1.17 -6.50 2.09
CA SER A 98 -2.62 -6.42 1.94
C SER A 98 -3.25 -7.68 2.51
N VAL A 99 -4.29 -7.53 3.32
CA VAL A 99 -4.92 -8.64 4.03
C VAL A 99 -6.39 -8.79 3.64
N MET A 100 -6.90 -10.02 3.75
CA MET A 100 -8.32 -10.32 3.59
C MET A 100 -8.70 -11.54 4.42
N ARG A 101 -9.85 -11.47 5.11
CA ARG A 101 -10.40 -12.61 5.85
C ARG A 101 -10.91 -13.68 4.88
N GLU A 102 -10.55 -14.92 5.14
CA GLU A 102 -10.96 -16.09 4.38
C GLU A 102 -11.40 -17.21 5.36
N GLY A 103 -12.71 -17.29 5.61
CA GLY A 103 -13.24 -18.20 6.64
C GLY A 103 -12.63 -17.88 8.01
N ASN A 104 -12.00 -18.90 8.62
CA ASN A 104 -11.34 -18.77 9.93
C ASN A 104 -9.87 -18.33 9.84
N SER A 105 -9.39 -17.95 8.67
CA SER A 105 -8.03 -17.50 8.46
C SER A 105 -7.98 -16.08 7.87
N VAL A 106 -6.80 -15.48 7.88
CA VAL A 106 -6.53 -14.22 7.20
C VAL A 106 -5.44 -14.47 6.15
N ARG A 107 -5.78 -14.26 4.90
CA ARG A 107 -4.84 -14.31 3.78
C ARG A 107 -4.11 -12.97 3.65
N ALA A 108 -2.80 -13.00 3.48
CA ALA A 108 -1.98 -11.82 3.21
C ALA A 108 -1.22 -11.96 1.90
N TYR A 109 -1.08 -10.84 1.18
CA TYR A 109 -0.15 -10.68 0.07
C TYR A 109 0.81 -9.55 0.41
N TYR A 110 2.10 -9.78 0.24
CA TYR A 110 3.13 -8.83 0.63
C TYR A 110 4.18 -8.68 -0.48
N ALA A 111 4.75 -7.51 -0.58
CA ALA A 111 5.89 -7.31 -1.44
C ALA A 111 7.16 -7.68 -0.68
N GLY A 112 7.88 -8.67 -1.19
CA GLY A 112 9.20 -9.03 -0.71
C GLY A 112 10.27 -8.37 -1.57
N TRP A 113 11.32 -7.81 -0.97
CA TRP A 113 12.36 -7.14 -1.72
C TRP A 113 13.77 -7.61 -1.35
N THR A 114 14.62 -7.58 -2.36
CA THR A 114 16.03 -7.86 -2.26
C THR A 114 16.87 -6.70 -2.77
N ARG A 115 18.11 -6.60 -2.33
CA ARG A 115 19.08 -5.61 -2.78
C ARG A 115 19.67 -6.03 -4.11
N CYS A 116 19.98 -5.06 -4.95
CA CYS A 116 20.66 -5.26 -6.23
C CYS A 116 21.88 -4.34 -6.34
N GLU A 117 22.80 -4.68 -7.23
CA GLU A 117 24.03 -3.91 -7.42
C GLU A 117 23.79 -2.64 -8.25
N SER A 118 23.13 -2.78 -9.41
CA SER A 118 22.94 -1.67 -10.37
C SER A 118 21.75 -0.77 -10.06
N VAL A 119 20.78 -1.29 -9.32
CA VAL A 119 19.59 -0.56 -8.84
C VAL A 119 19.39 -0.87 -7.37
N PRO A 120 18.72 0.00 -6.58
CA PRO A 120 18.69 -0.19 -5.12
C PRO A 120 17.97 -1.46 -4.67
N PHE A 121 17.01 -1.96 -5.42
CA PHE A 121 16.21 -3.14 -5.05
C PHE A 121 15.49 -3.76 -6.24
N ASN A 122 15.06 -5.00 -6.06
CA ASN A 122 14.01 -5.61 -6.86
C ASN A 122 12.94 -6.22 -5.95
N VAL A 123 11.71 -6.38 -6.45
CA VAL A 123 10.53 -6.71 -5.63
C VAL A 123 9.64 -7.70 -6.36
N ALA A 124 9.15 -8.70 -5.64
CA ALA A 124 8.11 -9.63 -6.10
C ALA A 124 7.04 -9.79 -5.00
N ILE A 125 5.89 -10.39 -5.32
CA ILE A 125 4.77 -10.52 -4.39
C ILE A 125 4.69 -11.95 -3.87
N GLY A 126 4.77 -12.10 -2.54
CA GLY A 126 4.55 -13.34 -1.81
C GLY A 126 3.14 -13.41 -1.22
N ALA A 127 2.79 -14.61 -0.75
CA ALA A 127 1.55 -14.84 -0.03
C ALA A 127 1.82 -15.51 1.32
N ALA A 128 0.94 -15.25 2.30
CA ALA A 128 1.02 -15.79 3.63
C ALA A 128 -0.38 -15.99 4.22
N VAL A 129 -0.49 -16.78 5.27
CA VAL A 129 -1.75 -17.04 5.96
C VAL A 129 -1.56 -16.90 7.47
N SER A 130 -2.59 -16.42 8.13
CA SER A 130 -2.68 -16.33 9.59
C SER A 130 -3.85 -17.16 10.08
N TYR A 131 -3.65 -17.85 11.22
CA TYR A 131 -4.67 -18.61 11.96
C TYR A 131 -4.90 -18.03 13.36
N ASP A 132 -4.30 -16.89 13.67
CA ASP A 132 -4.38 -16.19 14.96
C ASP A 132 -4.98 -14.78 14.79
N ASP A 133 -6.03 -14.66 13.95
CA ASP A 133 -6.70 -13.39 13.65
C ASP A 133 -5.78 -12.30 13.09
N GLY A 134 -4.73 -12.70 12.38
CA GLY A 134 -3.81 -11.76 11.71
C GLY A 134 -2.75 -11.14 12.62
N GLU A 135 -2.47 -11.73 13.78
CA GLU A 135 -1.35 -11.30 14.65
C GLU A 135 0.00 -11.70 14.05
N THR A 136 0.09 -12.93 13.55
CA THR A 136 1.27 -13.44 12.85
C THR A 136 0.88 -14.16 11.56
N PHE A 137 1.80 -14.26 10.62
CA PHE A 137 1.57 -14.91 9.34
C PHE A 137 2.67 -15.92 9.01
N GLU A 138 2.25 -17.04 8.44
CA GLU A 138 3.13 -18.05 7.87
C GLU A 138 3.15 -17.90 6.35
N LYS A 139 4.35 -17.83 5.75
CA LYS A 139 4.51 -17.78 4.29
C LYS A 139 3.98 -19.05 3.64
N LEU A 140 3.33 -18.92 2.50
CA LEU A 140 2.85 -20.06 1.71
C LEU A 140 3.94 -20.71 0.85
N GLY A 141 5.18 -20.40 1.11
CA GLY A 141 6.37 -20.91 0.44
C GLY A 141 7.50 -19.89 0.47
N ASN A 142 8.68 -20.30 0.02
CA ASN A 142 9.88 -19.48 0.02
C ASN A 142 10.02 -18.61 -1.25
N GLY A 143 9.17 -18.83 -2.25
CA GLY A 143 9.14 -18.08 -3.49
C GLY A 143 7.92 -17.17 -3.60
N PRO A 144 7.93 -16.21 -4.55
CA PRO A 144 6.80 -15.33 -4.79
C PRO A 144 5.66 -16.04 -5.54
N VAL A 145 4.41 -15.65 -5.26
CA VAL A 145 3.21 -16.10 -6.02
C VAL A 145 2.97 -15.25 -7.27
N LEU A 146 3.53 -14.03 -7.33
CA LEU A 146 3.50 -13.17 -8.50
C LEU A 146 4.88 -12.56 -8.72
N THR A 147 5.52 -12.87 -9.86
CA THR A 147 6.88 -12.46 -10.17
C THR A 147 7.01 -12.02 -11.64
N TYR A 148 8.22 -11.80 -12.09
CA TYR A 148 8.57 -11.19 -13.37
C TYR A 148 8.12 -12.00 -14.59
N THR A 149 7.83 -11.27 -15.65
CA THR A 149 7.56 -11.80 -17.00
C THR A 149 8.26 -10.91 -18.03
N PRO A 150 8.32 -11.30 -19.30
CA PRO A 150 8.86 -10.42 -20.35
C PRO A 150 8.23 -9.03 -20.39
N ASP A 151 6.93 -8.91 -20.06
CA ASP A 151 6.19 -7.64 -20.04
C ASP A 151 6.27 -6.90 -18.70
N GLU A 152 6.77 -7.56 -17.65
CA GLU A 152 6.91 -7.04 -16.29
C GLU A 152 8.26 -7.47 -15.72
N PRO A 153 9.36 -6.85 -16.17
CA PRO A 153 10.71 -7.36 -15.94
C PRO A 153 11.25 -7.11 -14.53
N PHE A 154 10.64 -6.24 -13.73
CA PHE A 154 11.11 -5.90 -12.38
C PHE A 154 10.04 -5.17 -11.57
N VAL A 155 10.23 -5.09 -10.25
CA VAL A 155 9.44 -4.30 -9.29
C VAL A 155 7.94 -4.58 -9.38
N LEU A 156 7.52 -5.79 -8.98
CA LEU A 156 6.11 -6.06 -8.70
C LEU A 156 5.85 -5.82 -7.22
N SER A 157 5.08 -4.78 -6.88
CA SER A 157 4.91 -4.34 -5.50
C SER A 157 3.51 -3.76 -5.25
N GLY A 158 3.27 -3.31 -4.03
CA GLY A 158 2.03 -2.64 -3.64
C GLY A 158 0.78 -3.48 -3.80
N PRO A 159 0.78 -4.77 -3.39
CA PRO A 159 -0.39 -5.63 -3.57
C PRO A 159 -1.59 -5.06 -2.83
N LYS A 160 -2.74 -5.09 -3.50
CA LYS A 160 -4.07 -4.84 -2.92
C LYS A 160 -5.00 -5.93 -3.40
N VAL A 161 -5.29 -6.87 -2.50
CA VAL A 161 -6.17 -8.00 -2.77
C VAL A 161 -7.64 -7.61 -2.57
N ARG A 162 -8.49 -8.08 -3.47
CA ARG A 162 -9.95 -7.96 -3.40
C ARG A 162 -10.60 -9.25 -3.90
N ARG A 163 -11.87 -9.42 -3.58
CA ARG A 163 -12.68 -10.51 -4.12
C ARG A 163 -14.00 -9.93 -4.64
N PHE A 164 -14.16 -9.96 -5.96
CA PHE A 164 -15.38 -9.51 -6.61
C PHE A 164 -16.00 -10.67 -7.39
N ASN A 165 -17.31 -10.87 -7.25
CA ASN A 165 -18.04 -11.95 -7.92
C ASN A 165 -17.44 -13.35 -7.72
N GLY A 166 -16.89 -13.60 -6.51
CA GLY A 166 -16.27 -14.87 -6.16
C GLY A 166 -14.82 -15.06 -6.63
N GLN A 167 -14.33 -14.24 -7.54
CA GLN A 167 -12.97 -14.31 -8.08
C GLN A 167 -12.02 -13.42 -7.30
N TRP A 168 -10.77 -13.85 -7.14
CA TRP A 168 -9.69 -13.06 -6.58
C TRP A 168 -9.15 -12.06 -7.60
N GLN A 169 -8.99 -10.81 -7.18
CA GLN A 169 -8.27 -9.77 -7.90
C GLN A 169 -7.09 -9.29 -7.06
N LEU A 170 -5.93 -9.23 -7.68
CA LEU A 170 -4.74 -8.63 -7.10
C LEU A 170 -4.33 -7.42 -7.93
N PHE A 171 -4.55 -6.23 -7.38
CA PHE A 171 -4.03 -5.00 -7.95
C PHE A 171 -2.63 -4.78 -7.42
N TYR A 172 -1.71 -4.35 -8.29
CA TYR A 172 -0.31 -4.18 -7.95
C TYR A 172 0.36 -3.16 -8.86
N ILE A 173 1.59 -2.80 -8.56
CA ILE A 173 2.42 -1.99 -9.44
C ILE A 173 3.45 -2.86 -10.15
N ALA A 174 3.69 -2.59 -11.43
CA ALA A 174 4.70 -3.23 -12.25
C ALA A 174 5.69 -2.20 -12.77
N GLY A 175 6.98 -2.43 -12.55
CA GLY A 175 8.07 -1.58 -13.03
C GLY A 175 8.14 -1.55 -14.55
N ARG A 176 8.34 -0.34 -15.10
CA ARG A 176 8.45 -0.10 -16.55
C ARG A 176 9.86 0.27 -16.97
N LYS A 177 10.54 1.07 -16.17
CA LYS A 177 11.93 1.46 -16.36
C LYS A 177 12.54 2.02 -15.10
N TRP A 178 13.85 2.05 -15.06
CA TRP A 178 14.63 2.80 -14.10
C TRP A 178 15.16 4.07 -14.77
N LYS A 179 15.11 5.19 -14.07
CA LYS A 179 15.68 6.47 -14.48
C LYS A 179 16.77 6.87 -13.49
N VAL A 180 17.90 7.34 -14.01
CA VAL A 180 18.93 7.95 -13.16
C VAL A 180 18.61 9.42 -12.98
N VAL A 181 18.35 9.83 -11.74
CA VAL A 181 18.09 11.21 -11.33
C VAL A 181 19.10 11.58 -10.26
N ASP A 182 19.95 12.58 -10.53
CA ASP A 182 21.02 13.02 -9.63
C ASP A 182 21.90 11.84 -9.13
N GLY A 183 22.26 10.93 -10.03
CA GLY A 183 23.10 9.76 -9.72
C GLY A 183 22.39 8.62 -9.01
N ARG A 184 21.07 8.72 -8.77
CA ARG A 184 20.27 7.69 -8.10
C ARG A 184 19.27 7.06 -9.08
N ALA A 185 19.21 5.73 -9.07
CA ALA A 185 18.20 4.99 -9.84
C ALA A 185 16.82 5.10 -9.17
N GLU A 186 15.83 5.62 -9.90
CA GLU A 186 14.45 5.80 -9.46
C GLU A 186 13.51 5.00 -10.37
N PRO A 187 12.60 4.18 -9.81
CA PRO A 187 11.70 3.35 -10.59
C PRO A 187 10.49 4.12 -11.11
N VAL A 188 10.11 3.83 -12.34
CA VAL A 188 8.81 4.17 -12.93
C VAL A 188 7.97 2.91 -12.98
N TYR A 189 6.77 2.95 -12.46
CA TYR A 189 5.85 1.81 -12.37
C TYR A 189 4.41 2.22 -12.66
N LYS A 190 3.61 1.26 -13.13
CA LYS A 190 2.20 1.44 -13.48
C LYS A 190 1.33 0.45 -12.69
N ILE A 191 0.08 0.84 -12.47
CA ILE A 191 -0.92 -0.01 -11.82
C ILE A 191 -1.40 -1.06 -12.81
N ARG A 192 -1.37 -2.32 -12.38
CA ARG A 192 -1.84 -3.50 -13.11
C ARG A 192 -2.72 -4.39 -12.23
N MET A 193 -3.31 -5.41 -12.84
CA MET A 193 -4.15 -6.38 -12.15
C MET A 193 -3.86 -7.79 -12.65
N ALA A 194 -3.95 -8.74 -11.73
CA ALA A 194 -4.03 -10.18 -12.01
C ALA A 194 -5.29 -10.76 -11.35
N ILE A 195 -5.79 -11.86 -11.91
CA ILE A 195 -6.94 -12.61 -11.37
C ILE A 195 -6.51 -14.02 -11.00
N SER A 196 -7.24 -14.62 -10.06
CA SER A 196 -7.02 -16.00 -9.63
C SER A 196 -8.32 -16.63 -9.13
N ASP A 197 -8.42 -17.96 -9.26
CA ASP A 197 -9.52 -18.73 -8.68
C ASP A 197 -9.18 -19.25 -7.27
N ASP A 198 -7.88 -19.43 -6.95
CA ASP A 198 -7.40 -20.01 -5.70
C ASP A 198 -6.57 -19.06 -4.82
N GLY A 199 -6.22 -17.87 -5.35
CA GLY A 199 -5.38 -16.89 -4.67
C GLY A 199 -3.88 -17.25 -4.66
N ILE A 200 -3.45 -18.27 -5.40
CA ILE A 200 -2.06 -18.73 -5.51
C ILE A 200 -1.55 -18.62 -6.95
N HIS A 201 -2.34 -19.12 -7.88
CA HIS A 201 -2.02 -19.10 -9.30
C HIS A 201 -2.69 -17.91 -9.98
N TRP A 202 -1.88 -16.97 -10.46
CA TRP A 202 -2.35 -15.67 -10.95
C TRP A 202 -2.21 -15.53 -12.46
N LEU A 203 -3.30 -15.16 -13.11
CA LEU A 203 -3.31 -14.75 -14.51
C LEU A 203 -3.20 -13.23 -14.61
N LYS A 204 -2.09 -12.74 -15.16
CA LYS A 204 -1.84 -11.31 -15.38
C LYS A 204 -2.58 -10.81 -16.62
N HIS A 205 -3.17 -9.63 -16.51
CA HIS A 205 -3.82 -8.99 -17.67
C HIS A 205 -2.87 -8.21 -18.57
N ASN A 206 -1.62 -7.96 -18.13
CA ASN A 206 -0.57 -7.25 -18.88
C ASN A 206 -1.01 -5.88 -19.44
N LYS A 207 -1.92 -5.22 -18.75
CA LYS A 207 -2.47 -3.92 -19.13
C LYS A 207 -2.23 -2.90 -18.03
N ASP A 208 -1.71 -1.72 -18.38
CA ASP A 208 -1.67 -0.57 -17.49
C ASP A 208 -3.10 -0.05 -17.33
N LEU A 209 -3.61 -0.02 -16.09
CA LEU A 209 -5.03 0.28 -15.84
C LEU A 209 -5.34 1.77 -15.89
N ILE A 210 -4.37 2.59 -15.50
CA ILE A 210 -4.55 4.04 -15.34
C ILE A 210 -3.64 4.78 -16.33
N GLU A 211 -4.22 5.67 -17.12
CA GLU A 211 -3.47 6.53 -18.03
C GLU A 211 -2.58 7.53 -17.27
N SER A 212 -1.42 7.87 -17.86
CA SER A 212 -0.58 8.96 -17.37
C SER A 212 -1.20 10.32 -17.70
N ARG A 213 -1.10 11.30 -16.79
CA ARG A 213 -1.65 12.65 -17.01
C ARG A 213 -0.67 13.78 -16.75
N ILE A 214 0.27 13.60 -15.83
CA ILE A 214 1.22 14.68 -15.47
C ILE A 214 2.49 14.65 -16.32
N GLU A 215 2.91 13.46 -16.74
CA GLU A 215 4.01 13.21 -17.67
C GLU A 215 3.94 11.77 -18.19
N GLU A 216 4.68 11.45 -19.26
CA GLU A 216 4.73 10.10 -19.82
C GLU A 216 5.21 9.06 -18.79
N ASP A 217 6.28 9.43 -18.06
CA ASP A 217 6.89 8.58 -17.02
C ASP A 217 6.25 8.71 -15.64
N GLU A 218 5.00 9.16 -15.56
CA GLU A 218 4.26 9.21 -14.30
C GLU A 218 4.32 7.86 -13.58
N ALA A 219 4.77 7.85 -12.32
CA ALA A 219 4.71 6.67 -11.48
C ALA A 219 3.39 6.63 -10.70
N GLN A 220 2.72 5.46 -10.69
CA GLN A 220 1.42 5.25 -10.06
C GLN A 220 1.52 4.14 -9.03
N ALA A 221 0.90 4.28 -7.85
CA ALA A 221 1.01 3.30 -6.79
C ALA A 221 -0.25 3.19 -5.93
N SER A 222 -0.27 2.15 -5.11
CA SER A 222 -1.26 1.91 -4.06
C SER A 222 -2.71 1.98 -4.54
N PRO A 223 -3.11 1.20 -5.56
CA PRO A 223 -4.49 1.14 -6.03
C PRO A 223 -5.40 0.54 -4.96
N ASP A 224 -6.35 1.30 -4.44
CA ASP A 224 -7.36 0.79 -3.52
C ASP A 224 -8.73 0.77 -4.19
N VAL A 225 -9.23 -0.44 -4.46
CA VAL A 225 -10.44 -0.67 -5.26
C VAL A 225 -11.57 -1.16 -4.39
N PHE A 226 -12.75 -0.62 -4.60
CA PHE A 226 -14.01 -1.07 -3.99
C PHE A 226 -15.17 -0.97 -5.00
N TYR A 227 -16.27 -1.66 -4.70
CA TYR A 227 -17.47 -1.63 -5.53
C TYR A 227 -18.59 -0.91 -4.80
N ALA A 228 -19.17 0.10 -5.42
CA ALA A 228 -20.30 0.84 -4.90
C ALA A 228 -21.17 1.38 -6.06
N ASN A 229 -22.47 1.45 -5.86
CA ASN A 229 -23.43 2.04 -6.80
C ASN A 229 -23.26 1.58 -8.26
N GLY A 230 -23.09 0.27 -8.43
CA GLY A 230 -23.06 -0.35 -9.76
C GLY A 230 -21.75 -0.21 -10.53
N LYS A 231 -20.68 0.30 -9.91
CA LYS A 231 -19.36 0.43 -10.52
C LYS A 231 -18.22 0.25 -9.55
N TYR A 232 -17.04 0.02 -10.09
CA TYR A 232 -15.79 -0.03 -9.35
C TYR A 232 -15.19 1.37 -9.24
N HIS A 233 -14.64 1.68 -8.06
CA HIS A 233 -13.95 2.90 -7.74
C HIS A 233 -12.52 2.57 -7.34
N MET A 234 -11.55 3.37 -7.74
CA MET A 234 -10.17 3.24 -7.35
C MET A 234 -9.65 4.59 -6.85
N PHE A 235 -9.20 4.63 -5.60
CA PHE A 235 -8.26 5.65 -5.18
C PHE A 235 -6.84 5.10 -5.34
N PHE A 236 -5.93 5.91 -5.83
CA PHE A 236 -4.54 5.54 -6.04
C PHE A 236 -3.65 6.75 -5.80
N CYS A 237 -2.34 6.59 -5.77
CA CYS A 237 -1.46 7.74 -5.74
C CYS A 237 -0.57 7.77 -6.98
N TYR A 238 -0.18 8.97 -7.38
CA TYR A 238 0.67 9.23 -8.55
C TYR A 238 1.69 10.32 -8.25
N ARG A 239 2.81 10.32 -8.97
CA ARG A 239 3.89 11.28 -8.81
C ARG A 239 4.68 11.46 -10.11
N TYR A 240 5.46 12.53 -10.17
CA TYR A 240 6.49 12.67 -11.19
C TYR A 240 7.60 11.61 -11.03
N SER A 241 8.27 11.27 -12.11
CA SER A 241 9.36 10.29 -12.12
C SER A 241 10.65 10.83 -11.48
N SER A 242 10.80 12.13 -11.37
CA SER A 242 11.98 12.81 -10.84
C SER A 242 11.62 13.82 -9.75
N HIS A 243 12.57 14.04 -8.81
CA HIS A 243 12.48 15.04 -7.73
C HIS A 243 11.19 14.96 -6.89
N TYR A 244 10.62 13.76 -6.77
CA TYR A 244 9.30 13.54 -6.15
C TYR A 244 9.30 13.51 -4.62
N ARG A 245 10.45 13.72 -3.98
CA ARG A 245 10.54 13.74 -2.50
C ARG A 245 10.19 15.09 -1.90
N GLY A 246 9.92 16.10 -2.72
CA GLY A 246 9.49 17.43 -2.30
C GLY A 246 8.06 17.76 -2.74
N LYS A 247 7.57 18.92 -2.32
CA LYS A 247 6.19 19.37 -2.51
C LYS A 247 5.74 19.45 -3.99
N GLN A 248 6.61 19.91 -4.86
CA GLN A 248 6.23 20.21 -6.24
C GLN A 248 5.91 18.96 -7.06
N ASN A 249 6.73 17.90 -6.92
CA ASN A 249 6.64 16.67 -7.72
C ASN A 249 6.21 15.44 -6.88
N GLY A 250 5.90 15.66 -5.61
CA GLY A 250 5.54 14.61 -4.67
C GLY A 250 4.20 13.97 -4.98
N TYR A 251 3.92 12.90 -4.28
CA TYR A 251 2.70 12.14 -4.44
C TYR A 251 1.42 12.97 -4.23
N ARG A 252 0.43 12.67 -5.06
CA ARG A 252 -0.96 13.11 -4.91
C ARG A 252 -1.88 11.89 -4.99
N ILE A 253 -3.07 12.00 -4.41
CA ILE A 253 -4.11 10.96 -4.51
C ILE A 253 -4.98 11.28 -5.71
N GLY A 254 -5.13 10.30 -6.60
CA GLY A 254 -5.98 10.32 -7.76
C GLY A 254 -7.22 9.44 -7.59
N TYR A 255 -8.13 9.56 -8.53
CA TYR A 255 -9.34 8.77 -8.58
C TYR A 255 -9.63 8.28 -9.98
N ALA A 256 -10.13 7.06 -10.09
CA ALA A 256 -10.67 6.50 -11.32
C ALA A 256 -11.89 5.62 -11.03
N SER A 257 -12.75 5.41 -12.05
CA SER A 257 -13.87 4.48 -11.96
C SER A 257 -13.95 3.59 -13.18
N SER A 258 -14.53 2.39 -13.01
CA SER A 258 -14.68 1.38 -14.06
C SER A 258 -16.01 0.63 -13.91
N ALA A 259 -16.56 0.16 -15.03
CA ALA A 259 -17.70 -0.76 -15.02
C ALA A 259 -17.26 -2.24 -14.99
N ASP A 260 -16.00 -2.55 -15.37
CA ASP A 260 -15.55 -3.90 -15.70
C ASP A 260 -14.17 -4.28 -15.14
N LEU A 261 -13.56 -3.43 -14.30
CA LEU A 261 -12.20 -3.56 -13.73
C LEU A 261 -11.05 -3.41 -14.75
N MET A 262 -11.35 -3.38 -16.03
CA MET A 262 -10.36 -3.36 -17.11
C MET A 262 -10.24 -2.00 -17.79
N ASN A 263 -11.35 -1.27 -17.89
CA ASN A 263 -11.42 0.03 -18.54
C ASN A 263 -11.74 1.10 -17.50
N TRP A 264 -10.71 1.86 -17.14
CA TRP A 264 -10.78 2.86 -16.10
C TRP A 264 -10.86 4.27 -16.67
N VAL A 265 -11.77 5.06 -16.16
CA VAL A 265 -11.88 6.49 -16.46
C VAL A 265 -11.28 7.26 -15.29
N ARG A 266 -10.10 7.86 -15.50
CA ARG A 266 -9.39 8.66 -14.51
C ARG A 266 -9.99 10.06 -14.41
N ASP A 267 -10.24 10.54 -13.20
CA ASP A 267 -10.75 11.87 -12.91
C ASP A 267 -10.24 12.37 -11.55
N ASP A 268 -8.99 12.83 -11.52
CA ASP A 268 -8.32 13.22 -10.29
C ASP A 268 -9.02 14.38 -9.55
N ALA A 269 -9.76 15.24 -10.28
CA ALA A 269 -10.57 16.29 -9.66
C ALA A 269 -11.64 15.75 -8.73
N LYS A 270 -12.07 14.49 -8.92
CA LYS A 270 -13.03 13.84 -8.04
C LYS A 270 -12.42 13.23 -6.79
N ALA A 271 -11.11 13.10 -6.69
CA ALA A 271 -10.47 12.50 -5.51
C ALA A 271 -10.86 13.17 -4.20
N GLY A 272 -11.06 14.49 -4.19
CA GLY A 272 -11.63 15.24 -3.07
C GLY A 272 -10.74 15.33 -1.84
N ILE A 273 -9.45 15.08 -1.99
CA ILE A 273 -8.42 15.22 -0.95
C ILE A 273 -7.13 15.71 -1.61
N ASP A 274 -6.44 16.66 -0.97
CA ASP A 274 -5.14 17.17 -1.42
C ASP A 274 -4.27 17.49 -0.20
N VAL A 275 -3.03 17.94 -0.42
CA VAL A 275 -2.10 18.35 0.62
C VAL A 275 -2.68 19.48 1.48
N SER A 276 -2.30 19.50 2.75
CA SER A 276 -2.66 20.59 3.66
C SER A 276 -1.81 21.83 3.40
N ALA A 277 -2.29 22.99 3.81
CA ALA A 277 -1.53 24.23 3.72
C ALA A 277 -0.24 24.14 4.56
N GLN A 278 -0.30 23.46 5.69
CA GLN A 278 0.80 23.23 6.64
C GLN A 278 0.60 21.93 7.40
N GLY A 279 1.65 21.44 8.08
CA GLY A 279 1.59 20.26 8.92
C GLY A 279 2.26 19.05 8.29
N TRP A 280 1.92 17.86 8.76
CA TRP A 280 2.57 16.60 8.45
C TRP A 280 2.27 16.02 7.05
N ASP A 281 1.32 16.62 6.33
CA ASP A 281 0.87 16.24 4.99
C ASP A 281 0.81 17.46 4.05
N ALA A 282 1.73 18.42 4.24
CA ALA A 282 1.77 19.67 3.49
C ALA A 282 2.55 19.57 2.17
N GLU A 283 3.40 18.58 2.02
CA GLU A 283 4.22 18.38 0.81
C GLU A 283 3.64 17.30 -0.10
N MET A 284 3.14 16.21 0.47
CA MET A 284 2.57 15.09 -0.29
C MET A 284 1.52 14.32 0.52
N ILE A 285 0.63 13.65 -0.22
CA ILE A 285 -0.30 12.64 0.30
C ILE A 285 -0.25 11.41 -0.59
N SER A 286 -0.26 10.21 0.02
CA SER A 286 -0.07 8.97 -0.73
C SER A 286 -0.67 7.74 -0.04
N TYR A 287 -0.67 6.62 -0.74
CA TYR A 287 -1.07 5.31 -0.25
C TYR A 287 -2.47 5.29 0.39
N PRO A 288 -3.50 5.74 -0.35
CA PRO A 288 -4.86 5.72 0.14
C PRO A 288 -5.30 4.29 0.43
N HIS A 289 -6.02 4.10 1.53
CA HIS A 289 -6.73 2.88 1.87
C HIS A 289 -8.10 3.23 2.42
N VAL A 290 -9.14 2.83 1.69
CA VAL A 290 -10.54 3.14 2.02
C VAL A 290 -11.16 1.95 2.75
N PHE A 291 -11.86 2.21 3.84
CA PHE A 291 -12.61 1.22 4.59
C PHE A 291 -13.89 1.81 5.18
N GLU A 292 -14.88 0.95 5.37
CA GLU A 292 -16.14 1.32 5.99
C GLU A 292 -16.15 0.87 7.46
N LEU A 293 -16.59 1.73 8.36
CA LEU A 293 -16.72 1.45 9.78
C LEU A 293 -17.95 2.17 10.32
N ASP A 294 -18.88 1.41 10.91
CA ASP A 294 -20.09 1.92 11.57
C ASP A 294 -20.89 2.93 10.71
N GLY A 295 -21.06 2.59 9.43
CA GLY A 295 -21.79 3.39 8.45
C GLY A 295 -21.08 4.65 7.96
N LYS A 296 -19.81 4.83 8.31
CA LYS A 296 -18.94 5.89 7.80
C LYS A 296 -17.84 5.31 6.94
N THR A 297 -17.44 6.06 5.94
CA THR A 297 -16.29 5.70 5.07
C THR A 297 -15.06 6.51 5.49
N TYR A 298 -13.97 5.80 5.75
CA TYR A 298 -12.69 6.39 6.12
C TYR A 298 -11.65 6.13 5.05
N MET A 299 -10.64 6.99 5.00
CA MET A 299 -9.40 6.79 4.24
C MET A 299 -8.23 6.92 5.19
N ALA A 300 -7.43 5.86 5.30
CA ALA A 300 -6.09 5.96 5.86
C ALA A 300 -5.14 6.41 4.74
N TYR A 301 -4.23 7.34 5.03
CA TYR A 301 -3.29 7.87 4.03
C TYR A 301 -1.98 8.31 4.67
N LEU A 302 -0.94 8.43 3.85
CA LEU A 302 0.37 8.89 4.26
C LEU A 302 0.55 10.38 3.93
N GLY A 303 1.28 11.07 4.78
CA GLY A 303 1.76 12.43 4.55
C GLY A 303 3.18 12.49 4.03
N ASP A 304 3.88 13.55 4.42
CA ASP A 304 5.22 13.89 3.98
C ASP A 304 6.24 12.77 4.19
N GLN A 305 7.27 12.75 3.33
CA GLN A 305 8.32 11.72 3.31
C GLN A 305 7.76 10.29 3.20
N VAL A 306 6.62 10.13 2.49
CA VAL A 306 5.98 8.83 2.24
C VAL A 306 5.70 8.06 3.55
N GLY A 307 5.13 8.76 4.54
CA GLY A 307 4.72 8.17 5.81
C GLY A 307 5.86 7.81 6.77
N ARG A 308 7.02 8.47 6.66
CA ARG A 308 8.12 8.29 7.61
C ARG A 308 7.70 8.56 9.06
N HIS A 309 6.76 9.50 9.23
CA HIS A 309 6.25 9.91 10.54
C HIS A 309 4.86 9.36 10.87
N GLY A 310 4.42 8.33 10.16
CA GLY A 310 3.14 7.67 10.42
C GLY A 310 2.10 7.86 9.33
N PHE A 311 0.86 7.52 9.68
CA PHE A 311 -0.31 7.68 8.82
C PHE A 311 -1.42 8.46 9.54
N GLY A 312 -2.31 9.05 8.76
CA GLY A 312 -3.49 9.72 9.26
C GLY A 312 -4.77 9.19 8.66
N LEU A 313 -5.86 9.75 9.12
CA LEU A 313 -7.21 9.39 8.71
C LEU A 313 -7.96 10.60 8.15
N ALA A 314 -8.80 10.33 7.17
CA ALA A 314 -9.85 11.23 6.71
C ALA A 314 -11.18 10.48 6.71
N VAL A 315 -12.29 11.21 6.89
CA VAL A 315 -13.65 10.67 6.81
C VAL A 315 -14.36 11.30 5.60
N LEU A 316 -15.08 10.49 4.86
CA LEU A 316 -15.88 10.97 3.74
C LEU A 316 -17.12 11.73 4.26
N GLU A 317 -17.28 12.96 3.80
CA GLU A 317 -18.52 13.72 4.01
C GLU A 317 -19.54 13.32 2.94
N GLY A 318 -20.53 12.52 3.34
CA GLY A 318 -21.50 11.93 2.44
C GLY A 318 -21.32 10.42 2.28
N ARG A 319 -21.68 9.89 1.11
CA ARG A 319 -21.58 8.46 0.78
C ARG A 319 -20.71 8.24 -0.43
N LEU A 320 -20.11 7.05 -0.52
CA LEU A 320 -19.44 6.61 -1.72
C LEU A 320 -20.45 6.46 -2.86
N GLY A 321 -20.42 7.39 -3.80
CA GLY A 321 -21.19 7.38 -5.05
C GLY A 321 -22.59 7.97 -4.99
#